data_6924305d61da050bf0fdbbba752c28b3
#
_entry.id   6924305d61da050bf0fdbbba752c28b3
#
_cell.length_a   1.000
_cell.length_b   1.000
_cell.length_c   1.000
_cell.angle_alpha   90.00
_cell.angle_beta   90.00
_cell.angle_gamma   90.00
#
_symmetry.space_group_name_H-M   'P 1'
#
loop_
_entity.id
_entity.type
_entity.pdbx_description
1 polymer ?
#
loop_
_entity_poly.entity_id
_entity_poly.type
_entity_poly.pdbx_seq_one_letter_code
_entity_poly.pdbx_strand_id
1 'polypeptide(L)'
;MSTPIKSHQIRRVAVLGSGVMGSAIACHLAQTGSEVLLLDLPSKEGPKNSPAEGALKASLKSKPAPLYSKRFVQRIECGNFDDDLSRIAECDWIIEVIVERLDIKQQLFERVEKYRKPGTLITSNTSGIPISQLSEGRSEDFQEHFCGTHFFNPPRYLQLLEIIPGPKTDQRVIDFFMGYGESVLGKQSVLCKDTPAFIANRVGVFAIQALFHTVEDMGLSIEKVDKLTGPAMGRPKSATFRTCDVVGLDTLVHVANGVASNCPNDERSESFKIPGYVQHLVD
;
A
#
# COMPACT_ATOMS: atom_id res chain seq x y z
N MET A 1 -16.53 13.87 -27.43
CA MET A 1 -17.41 13.98 -26.25
C MET A 1 -17.10 12.76 -25.37
N SER A 2 -16.38 12.94 -24.29
CA SER A 2 -16.01 11.84 -23.39
C SER A 2 -17.27 11.40 -22.63
N THR A 3 -17.54 10.09 -22.65
CA THR A 3 -18.62 9.48 -21.86
C THR A 3 -18.41 9.82 -20.37
N PRO A 4 -19.44 10.34 -19.66
CA PRO A 4 -19.29 10.58 -18.24
C PRO A 4 -18.96 9.26 -17.57
N ILE A 5 -17.94 9.24 -16.71
CA ILE A 5 -17.75 8.13 -15.77
C ILE A 5 -19.05 8.10 -14.96
N LYS A 6 -19.92 7.15 -15.26
CA LYS A 6 -21.11 6.87 -14.46
C LYS A 6 -20.62 6.79 -13.01
N SER A 7 -21.41 7.26 -12.04
CA SER A 7 -21.11 7.06 -10.62
C SER A 7 -20.71 5.59 -10.44
N HIS A 8 -19.40 5.32 -10.39
CA HIS A 8 -18.89 3.97 -10.40
C HIS A 8 -19.25 3.36 -9.04
N GLN A 9 -20.30 2.58 -9.03
CA GLN A 9 -20.57 1.74 -7.89
C GLN A 9 -19.61 0.56 -7.98
N ILE A 10 -18.52 0.60 -7.20
CA ILE A 10 -17.60 -0.52 -7.10
C ILE A 10 -18.35 -1.67 -6.42
N ARG A 11 -18.65 -2.70 -7.18
CA ARG A 11 -19.33 -3.92 -6.70
C ARG A 11 -18.32 -5.05 -6.52
N ARG A 12 -17.39 -5.18 -7.46
CA ARG A 12 -16.40 -6.25 -7.45
C ARG A 12 -14.99 -5.71 -7.63
N VAL A 13 -14.07 -6.14 -6.75
CA VAL A 13 -12.67 -5.70 -6.75
C VAL A 13 -11.76 -6.92 -6.86
N ALA A 14 -10.77 -6.87 -7.75
CA ALA A 14 -9.67 -7.82 -7.74
C ALA A 14 -8.51 -7.26 -6.93
N VAL A 15 -8.03 -8.00 -5.94
CA VAL A 15 -6.81 -7.73 -5.19
C VAL A 15 -5.73 -8.70 -5.65
N LEU A 16 -4.68 -8.17 -6.27
CA LEU A 16 -3.59 -8.93 -6.85
C LEU A 16 -2.39 -8.95 -5.91
N GLY A 17 -2.18 -10.08 -5.26
CA GLY A 17 -1.23 -10.29 -4.18
C GLY A 17 -1.94 -10.45 -2.84
N SER A 18 -1.68 -11.55 -2.14
CA SER A 18 -2.34 -11.89 -0.87
C SER A 18 -1.45 -11.70 0.37
N GLY A 19 -0.31 -11.03 0.23
CA GLY A 19 0.57 -10.70 1.35
C GLY A 19 -0.16 -9.96 2.49
N VAL A 20 0.60 -9.48 3.48
CA VAL A 20 0.05 -8.80 4.67
C VAL A 20 -0.91 -7.67 4.26
N MET A 21 -0.51 -6.81 3.33
CA MET A 21 -1.35 -5.70 2.87
C MET A 21 -2.52 -6.19 2.01
N GLY A 22 -2.28 -7.08 1.04
CA GLY A 22 -3.33 -7.54 0.13
C GLY A 22 -4.47 -8.25 0.83
N SER A 23 -4.20 -9.19 1.74
CA SER A 23 -5.24 -9.85 2.52
C SER A 23 -5.99 -8.89 3.46
N ALA A 24 -5.29 -7.89 4.04
CA ALA A 24 -5.91 -6.89 4.89
C ALA A 24 -6.78 -5.89 4.09
N ILE A 25 -6.33 -5.47 2.90
CA ILE A 25 -7.11 -4.64 1.97
C ILE A 25 -8.34 -5.41 1.47
N ALA A 26 -8.20 -6.70 1.11
CA ALA A 26 -9.32 -7.55 0.72
C ALA A 26 -10.39 -7.61 1.83
N CYS A 27 -9.97 -7.79 3.09
CA CYS A 27 -10.87 -7.73 4.24
C CYS A 27 -11.54 -6.35 4.37
N HIS A 28 -10.79 -5.27 4.20
CA HIS A 28 -11.33 -3.91 4.29
C HIS A 28 -12.40 -3.65 3.21
N LEU A 29 -12.14 -4.04 1.97
CA LEU A 29 -13.09 -3.91 0.86
C LEU A 29 -14.34 -4.78 1.04
N ALA A 30 -14.19 -6.02 1.52
CA ALA A 30 -15.31 -6.92 1.77
C ALA A 30 -16.28 -6.36 2.83
N GLN A 31 -15.77 -5.69 3.87
CA GLN A 31 -16.64 -5.11 4.91
C GLN A 31 -17.37 -3.84 4.45
N THR A 32 -16.85 -3.12 3.44
CA THR A 32 -17.53 -1.95 2.86
C THR A 32 -18.59 -2.33 1.83
N GLY A 33 -18.74 -3.61 1.52
CA GLY A 33 -19.82 -4.13 0.69
C GLY A 33 -19.40 -4.74 -0.64
N SER A 34 -18.13 -4.62 -1.02
CA SER A 34 -17.63 -5.18 -2.28
C SER A 34 -17.45 -6.69 -2.23
N GLU A 35 -17.70 -7.36 -3.34
CA GLU A 35 -17.18 -8.70 -3.60
C GLU A 35 -15.70 -8.61 -3.98
N VAL A 36 -14.88 -9.49 -3.43
CA VAL A 36 -13.42 -9.41 -3.60
C VAL A 36 -12.89 -10.72 -4.19
N LEU A 37 -12.17 -10.60 -5.29
CA LEU A 37 -11.38 -11.68 -5.88
C LEU A 37 -9.92 -11.49 -5.43
N LEU A 38 -9.45 -12.30 -4.47
CA LEU A 38 -8.08 -12.25 -3.95
C LEU A 38 -7.22 -13.27 -4.69
N LEU A 39 -6.26 -12.78 -5.48
CA LEU A 39 -5.39 -13.62 -6.31
C LEU A 39 -3.94 -13.57 -5.83
N ASP A 40 -3.25 -14.72 -5.91
CA ASP A 40 -1.81 -14.80 -5.67
C ASP A 40 -1.15 -15.79 -6.64
N LEU A 41 0.15 -15.98 -6.52
CA LEU A 41 0.87 -17.03 -7.23
C LEU A 41 0.27 -18.40 -6.87
N PRO A 42 0.15 -19.35 -7.83
CA PRO A 42 -0.27 -20.69 -7.53
C PRO A 42 0.76 -21.39 -6.64
N SER A 43 0.28 -22.24 -5.73
CA SER A 43 1.17 -23.13 -5.00
C SER A 43 1.91 -24.08 -5.93
N LYS A 44 3.16 -24.33 -5.66
CA LYS A 44 3.95 -25.36 -6.37
C LYS A 44 3.61 -26.78 -5.90
N GLU A 45 3.08 -26.90 -4.68
CA GLU A 45 2.72 -28.16 -4.04
C GLU A 45 1.31 -28.05 -3.43
N GLY A 46 0.47 -29.06 -3.65
CA GLY A 46 -0.89 -29.09 -3.12
C GLY A 46 -1.89 -28.23 -3.90
N PRO A 47 -2.99 -27.78 -3.26
CA PRO A 47 -4.01 -26.98 -3.92
C PRO A 47 -3.46 -25.63 -4.39
N LYS A 48 -3.69 -25.27 -5.66
CA LYS A 48 -3.12 -24.05 -6.27
C LYS A 48 -3.47 -22.76 -5.53
N ASN A 49 -4.66 -22.67 -4.95
CA ASN A 49 -5.13 -21.46 -4.25
C ASN A 49 -4.64 -21.35 -2.79
N SER A 50 -3.89 -22.35 -2.30
CA SER A 50 -3.44 -22.40 -0.90
C SER A 50 -2.64 -21.15 -0.44
N PRO A 51 -1.86 -20.44 -1.28
CA PRO A 51 -1.22 -19.20 -0.85
C PRO A 51 -2.23 -18.11 -0.48
N ALA A 52 -3.21 -17.82 -1.35
CA ALA A 52 -4.25 -16.82 -1.07
C ALA A 52 -5.14 -17.22 0.10
N GLU A 53 -5.58 -18.48 0.16
CA GLU A 53 -6.40 -19.01 1.27
C GLU A 53 -5.65 -18.97 2.61
N GLY A 54 -4.38 -19.38 2.61
CA GLY A 54 -3.52 -19.38 3.79
C GLY A 54 -3.28 -17.97 4.32
N ALA A 55 -2.99 -17.02 3.43
CA ALA A 55 -2.80 -15.62 3.79
C ALA A 55 -4.07 -14.98 4.35
N LEU A 56 -5.23 -15.22 3.73
CA LEU A 56 -6.52 -14.76 4.25
C LEU A 56 -6.79 -15.36 5.64
N LYS A 57 -6.59 -16.66 5.81
CA LYS A 57 -6.75 -17.36 7.10
C LYS A 57 -5.82 -16.81 8.18
N ALA A 58 -4.59 -16.48 7.84
CA ALA A 58 -3.62 -15.84 8.74
C ALA A 58 -4.07 -14.42 9.12
N SER A 59 -4.48 -13.62 8.14
CA SER A 59 -4.99 -12.28 8.34
C SER A 59 -6.19 -12.25 9.29
N LEU A 60 -7.13 -13.20 9.15
CA LEU A 60 -8.32 -13.29 10.03
C LEU A 60 -7.98 -13.61 11.51
N LYS A 61 -6.77 -14.10 11.79
CA LYS A 61 -6.28 -14.35 13.15
C LYS A 61 -5.50 -13.17 13.72
N SER A 62 -5.17 -12.17 12.91
CA SER A 62 -4.37 -11.03 13.34
C SER A 62 -5.07 -10.17 14.41
N LYS A 63 -4.26 -9.45 15.15
CA LYS A 63 -4.72 -8.44 16.11
C LYS A 63 -4.03 -7.10 15.78
N PRO A 64 -4.80 -6.04 15.59
CA PRO A 64 -6.27 -5.94 15.68
C PRO A 64 -6.99 -6.67 14.52
N ALA A 65 -8.26 -7.06 14.73
CA ALA A 65 -9.03 -7.84 13.75
C ALA A 65 -9.24 -7.08 12.43
N PRO A 66 -9.00 -7.69 11.25
CA PRO A 66 -9.12 -7.01 9.96
C PRO A 66 -10.57 -6.78 9.50
N LEU A 67 -11.51 -7.56 10.04
CA LEU A 67 -12.94 -7.48 9.76
C LEU A 67 -13.73 -7.02 10.99
N TYR A 68 -14.75 -6.19 10.78
CA TYR A 68 -15.74 -5.84 11.80
C TYR A 68 -16.60 -7.05 12.21
N SER A 69 -16.99 -7.86 11.23
CA SER A 69 -17.73 -9.11 11.45
C SER A 69 -17.17 -10.22 10.57
N LYS A 70 -16.97 -11.39 11.15
CA LYS A 70 -16.46 -12.57 10.43
C LYS A 70 -17.33 -12.98 9.23
N ARG A 71 -18.64 -12.65 9.24
CA ARG A 71 -19.55 -12.94 8.12
C ARG A 71 -19.11 -12.34 6.80
N PHE A 72 -18.36 -11.21 6.82
CA PHE A 72 -17.91 -10.55 5.60
C PHE A 72 -16.84 -11.31 4.84
N VAL A 73 -16.19 -12.31 5.45
CA VAL A 73 -15.25 -13.17 4.75
C VAL A 73 -15.90 -13.91 3.57
N GLN A 74 -17.21 -14.15 3.62
CA GLN A 74 -17.97 -14.79 2.54
C GLN A 74 -17.97 -14.00 1.23
N ARG A 75 -17.59 -12.72 1.27
CA ARG A 75 -17.44 -11.87 0.08
C ARG A 75 -16.05 -11.94 -0.55
N ILE A 76 -15.12 -12.72 0.06
CA ILE A 76 -13.76 -12.86 -0.45
C ILE A 76 -13.62 -14.24 -1.05
N GLU A 77 -13.37 -14.28 -2.35
CA GLU A 77 -13.06 -15.48 -3.10
C GLU A 77 -11.55 -15.50 -3.37
N CYS A 78 -10.88 -16.60 -3.01
CA CYS A 78 -9.46 -16.80 -3.23
C CYS A 78 -9.23 -17.56 -4.53
N GLY A 79 -8.24 -17.16 -5.29
CA GLY A 79 -7.81 -17.80 -6.54
C GLY A 79 -6.32 -17.63 -6.79
N ASN A 80 -5.88 -17.96 -8.00
CA ASN A 80 -4.49 -17.83 -8.40
C ASN A 80 -4.34 -17.15 -9.77
N PHE A 81 -3.12 -16.64 -10.04
CA PHE A 81 -2.84 -15.91 -11.29
C PHE A 81 -2.89 -16.77 -12.55
N ASP A 82 -2.76 -18.08 -12.46
CA ASP A 82 -2.74 -18.94 -13.64
C ASP A 82 -4.15 -19.33 -14.11
N ASP A 83 -5.00 -19.70 -13.17
CA ASP A 83 -6.34 -20.20 -13.49
C ASP A 83 -7.41 -19.09 -13.47
N ASP A 84 -7.24 -18.07 -12.59
CA ASP A 84 -8.30 -17.11 -12.26
C ASP A 84 -8.05 -15.67 -12.74
N LEU A 85 -6.86 -15.35 -13.27
CA LEU A 85 -6.54 -13.96 -13.65
C LEU A 85 -7.52 -13.39 -14.70
N SER A 86 -8.03 -14.21 -15.61
CA SER A 86 -9.01 -13.78 -16.61
C SER A 86 -10.31 -13.24 -16.00
N ARG A 87 -10.64 -13.63 -14.77
CA ARG A 87 -11.85 -13.18 -14.04
C ARG A 87 -11.81 -11.73 -13.61
N ILE A 88 -10.64 -11.05 -13.69
CA ILE A 88 -10.56 -9.60 -13.46
C ILE A 88 -11.40 -8.82 -14.48
N ALA A 89 -11.76 -9.41 -15.61
CA ALA A 89 -12.71 -8.84 -16.57
C ALA A 89 -14.09 -8.54 -15.97
N GLU A 90 -14.44 -9.16 -14.85
CA GLU A 90 -15.71 -8.95 -14.15
C GLU A 90 -15.59 -7.88 -13.05
N CYS A 91 -14.39 -7.34 -12.81
CA CYS A 91 -14.14 -6.41 -11.72
C CYS A 91 -14.25 -4.94 -12.20
N ASP A 92 -14.76 -4.10 -11.32
CA ASP A 92 -14.84 -2.65 -11.52
C ASP A 92 -13.52 -1.96 -11.16
N TRP A 93 -12.79 -2.55 -10.24
CA TRP A 93 -11.50 -2.05 -9.75
C TRP A 93 -10.52 -3.21 -9.55
N ILE A 94 -9.29 -3.00 -9.99
CA ILE A 94 -8.15 -3.92 -9.83
C ILE A 94 -7.09 -3.18 -9.01
N ILE A 95 -6.74 -3.71 -7.84
CA ILE A 95 -5.67 -3.17 -6.99
C ILE A 95 -4.50 -4.16 -6.93
N GLU A 96 -3.32 -3.69 -7.32
CA GLU A 96 -2.08 -4.45 -7.25
C GLU A 96 -1.40 -4.25 -5.90
N VAL A 97 -1.02 -5.35 -5.24
CA VAL A 97 -0.43 -5.41 -3.89
C VAL A 97 0.65 -6.50 -3.80
N ILE A 98 1.37 -6.76 -4.91
CA ILE A 98 2.46 -7.74 -4.93
C ILE A 98 3.78 -7.16 -4.42
N VAL A 99 4.84 -7.97 -4.45
CA VAL A 99 6.20 -7.57 -4.02
C VAL A 99 6.65 -6.26 -4.68
N GLU A 100 7.39 -5.45 -3.91
CA GLU A 100 7.85 -4.10 -4.33
C GLU A 100 9.05 -4.20 -5.28
N ARG A 101 8.80 -4.71 -6.49
CA ARG A 101 9.76 -4.84 -7.59
C ARG A 101 9.13 -4.39 -8.90
N LEU A 102 9.73 -3.38 -9.53
CA LEU A 102 9.23 -2.76 -10.75
C LEU A 102 9.01 -3.76 -11.88
N ASP A 103 10.02 -4.61 -12.13
CA ASP A 103 10.00 -5.63 -13.20
C ASP A 103 8.83 -6.62 -13.03
N ILE A 104 8.58 -7.07 -11.80
CA ILE A 104 7.50 -8.02 -11.50
C ILE A 104 6.13 -7.34 -11.63
N LYS A 105 6.00 -6.10 -11.14
CA LYS A 105 4.75 -5.34 -11.28
C LYS A 105 4.42 -5.04 -12.73
N GLN A 106 5.40 -4.65 -13.55
CA GLN A 106 5.20 -4.41 -14.99
C GLN A 106 4.76 -5.68 -15.72
N GLN A 107 5.37 -6.84 -15.44
CA GLN A 107 4.94 -8.13 -15.99
C GLN A 107 3.49 -8.48 -15.58
N LEU A 108 3.11 -8.22 -14.33
CA LEU A 108 1.73 -8.43 -13.91
C LEU A 108 0.77 -7.49 -14.65
N PHE A 109 1.09 -6.20 -14.77
CA PHE A 109 0.26 -5.23 -15.48
C PHE A 109 0.11 -5.57 -16.98
N GLU A 110 1.14 -6.13 -17.61
CA GLU A 110 1.02 -6.66 -18.97
C GLU A 110 -0.04 -7.77 -19.06
N ARG A 111 -0.08 -8.66 -18.06
CA ARG A 111 -1.09 -9.72 -18.00
C ARG A 111 -2.48 -9.15 -17.68
N VAL A 112 -2.57 -8.19 -16.77
CA VAL A 112 -3.82 -7.49 -16.41
C VAL A 112 -4.42 -6.83 -17.65
N GLU A 113 -3.61 -6.15 -18.44
CA GLU A 113 -4.05 -5.45 -19.64
C GLU A 113 -4.71 -6.37 -20.68
N LYS A 114 -4.30 -7.65 -20.74
CA LYS A 114 -4.90 -8.65 -21.65
C LYS A 114 -6.33 -9.05 -21.28
N TYR A 115 -6.68 -8.97 -20.00
CA TYR A 115 -7.95 -9.49 -19.50
C TYR A 115 -8.92 -8.40 -19.00
N ARG A 116 -8.41 -7.25 -18.53
CA ARG A 116 -9.28 -6.19 -18.04
C ARG A 116 -10.16 -5.63 -19.16
N LYS A 117 -11.33 -5.11 -18.81
CA LYS A 117 -12.16 -4.33 -19.74
C LYS A 117 -11.62 -2.90 -19.86
N PRO A 118 -11.78 -2.24 -21.01
CA PRO A 118 -11.54 -0.81 -21.14
C PRO A 118 -12.36 -0.03 -20.09
N GLY A 119 -11.74 0.99 -19.50
CA GLY A 119 -12.39 1.80 -18.45
C GLY A 119 -12.40 1.18 -17.05
N THR A 120 -11.88 -0.05 -16.85
CA THR A 120 -11.69 -0.63 -15.51
C THR A 120 -10.66 0.19 -14.74
N LEU A 121 -10.99 0.58 -13.50
CA LEU A 121 -10.07 1.27 -12.62
C LEU A 121 -8.94 0.35 -12.17
N ILE A 122 -7.72 0.84 -12.22
CA ILE A 122 -6.53 0.07 -11.85
C ILE A 122 -5.70 0.91 -10.89
N THR A 123 -5.26 0.30 -9.79
CA THR A 123 -4.36 0.98 -8.85
C THR A 123 -3.24 0.08 -8.37
N SER A 124 -2.15 0.70 -7.90
CA SER A 124 -1.09 0.01 -7.18
C SER A 124 -1.02 0.53 -5.74
N ASN A 125 -0.78 -0.38 -4.79
CA ASN A 125 -0.49 -0.06 -3.40
C ASN A 125 1.02 0.08 -3.16
N THR A 126 1.80 0.38 -4.19
CA THR A 126 3.24 0.64 -4.04
C THR A 126 3.51 1.71 -3.00
N SER A 127 4.62 1.57 -2.26
CA SER A 127 5.04 2.54 -1.25
C SER A 127 6.16 3.48 -1.72
N GLY A 128 6.79 3.18 -2.85
CA GLY A 128 7.96 3.95 -3.28
C GLY A 128 8.30 3.86 -4.77
N ILE A 129 7.76 2.89 -5.52
CA ILE A 129 7.97 2.84 -6.97
C ILE A 129 7.12 3.93 -7.63
N PRO A 130 7.71 4.79 -8.47
CA PRO A 130 6.95 5.84 -9.17
C PRO A 130 5.79 5.27 -9.99
N ILE A 131 4.61 5.88 -9.86
CA ILE A 131 3.40 5.50 -10.60
C ILE A 131 3.62 5.62 -12.10
N SER A 132 4.38 6.65 -12.51
CA SER A 132 4.80 6.86 -13.90
C SER A 132 5.53 5.65 -14.48
N GLN A 133 6.47 5.05 -13.73
CA GLN A 133 7.23 3.87 -14.17
C GLN A 133 6.36 2.60 -14.23
N LEU A 134 5.39 2.47 -13.32
CA LEU A 134 4.47 1.32 -13.31
C LEU A 134 3.55 1.30 -14.53
N SER A 135 3.15 2.45 -15.04
CA SER A 135 2.26 2.59 -16.20
C SER A 135 2.99 2.75 -17.53
N GLU A 136 4.32 2.82 -17.53
CA GLU A 136 5.12 2.98 -18.73
C GLU A 136 4.89 1.82 -19.72
N GLY A 137 4.73 2.15 -21.01
CA GLY A 137 4.49 1.17 -22.06
C GLY A 137 3.09 0.53 -22.06
N ARG A 138 2.19 0.92 -21.19
CA ARG A 138 0.78 0.48 -21.18
C ARG A 138 -0.05 1.31 -22.17
N SER A 139 -1.22 0.76 -22.56
CA SER A 139 -2.15 1.48 -23.44
C SER A 139 -2.61 2.80 -22.83
N GLU A 140 -3.11 3.71 -23.66
CA GLU A 140 -3.63 5.01 -23.23
C GLU A 140 -4.78 4.83 -22.23
N ASP A 141 -5.73 3.95 -22.54
CA ASP A 141 -6.84 3.63 -21.63
C ASP A 141 -6.36 3.07 -20.27
N PHE A 142 -5.28 2.24 -20.26
CA PHE A 142 -4.69 1.79 -18.98
C PHE A 142 -4.15 2.99 -18.21
N GLN A 143 -3.36 3.85 -18.83
CA GLN A 143 -2.71 4.98 -18.17
C GLN A 143 -3.71 6.02 -17.67
N GLU A 144 -4.80 6.26 -18.42
CA GLU A 144 -5.89 7.15 -18.00
C GLU A 144 -6.64 6.64 -16.77
N HIS A 145 -6.76 5.31 -16.59
CA HIS A 145 -7.49 4.67 -15.49
C HIS A 145 -6.58 4.17 -14.37
N PHE A 146 -5.29 4.53 -14.38
CA PHE A 146 -4.29 4.05 -13.42
C PHE A 146 -3.82 5.15 -12.47
N CYS A 147 -3.76 4.84 -11.17
CA CYS A 147 -3.14 5.68 -10.14
C CYS A 147 -2.60 4.84 -8.98
N GLY A 148 -1.88 5.45 -8.06
CA GLY A 148 -1.57 4.86 -6.76
C GLY A 148 -2.72 5.02 -5.78
N THR A 149 -3.01 3.97 -5.01
CA THR A 149 -3.88 4.02 -3.83
C THR A 149 -3.13 3.40 -2.66
N HIS A 150 -2.38 4.22 -1.93
CA HIS A 150 -1.48 3.76 -0.90
C HIS A 150 -2.19 3.70 0.45
N PHE A 151 -2.51 2.48 0.87
CA PHE A 151 -3.09 2.15 2.18
C PHE A 151 -1.98 1.96 3.21
N PHE A 152 -2.30 2.23 4.47
CA PHE A 152 -1.40 2.02 5.60
C PHE A 152 -1.85 0.84 6.47
N ASN A 153 -0.89 0.12 7.04
CA ASN A 153 -1.15 -1.07 7.85
C ASN A 153 -1.48 -0.70 9.31
N PRO A 154 -2.57 -1.17 9.89
CA PRO A 154 -3.64 -1.99 9.30
C PRO A 154 -4.68 -1.15 8.53
N PRO A 155 -5.06 -1.52 7.29
CA PRO A 155 -5.96 -0.71 6.45
C PRO A 155 -7.30 -0.38 7.09
N ARG A 156 -7.85 -1.24 7.91
CA ARG A 156 -9.11 -0.99 8.62
C ARG A 156 -9.03 0.15 9.64
N TYR A 157 -7.87 0.37 10.25
CA TYR A 157 -7.70 1.26 11.40
C TYR A 157 -7.03 2.57 11.05
N LEU A 158 -6.06 2.54 10.13
CA LEU A 158 -5.40 3.76 9.69
C LEU A 158 -6.28 4.48 8.66
N GLN A 159 -6.59 5.73 8.96
CA GLN A 159 -7.53 6.51 8.16
C GLN A 159 -6.91 7.07 6.89
N LEU A 160 -5.61 7.30 6.87
CA LEU A 160 -4.94 7.90 5.71
C LEU A 160 -5.02 6.97 4.49
N LEU A 161 -5.38 7.56 3.35
CA LEU A 161 -5.27 6.97 2.02
C LEU A 161 -4.64 8.00 1.09
N GLU A 162 -3.46 7.70 0.59
CA GLU A 162 -2.80 8.55 -0.39
C GLU A 162 -3.26 8.16 -1.81
N ILE A 163 -3.64 9.15 -2.60
CA ILE A 163 -3.99 9.01 -4.02
C ILE A 163 -2.90 9.67 -4.84
N ILE A 164 -2.23 8.88 -5.67
CA ILE A 164 -1.05 9.30 -6.40
C ILE A 164 -1.32 9.18 -7.91
N PRO A 165 -1.60 10.30 -8.63
CA PRO A 165 -1.79 10.27 -10.06
C PRO A 165 -0.50 9.92 -10.81
N GLY A 166 -0.61 9.16 -11.88
CA GLY A 166 0.42 9.08 -12.89
C GLY A 166 0.31 10.24 -13.90
N PRO A 167 1.24 10.35 -14.84
CA PRO A 167 1.30 11.48 -15.79
C PRO A 167 0.07 11.64 -16.70
N LYS A 168 -0.66 10.55 -16.94
CA LYS A 168 -1.84 10.51 -17.81
C LYS A 168 -3.13 10.14 -17.09
N THR A 169 -3.11 10.01 -15.77
CA THR A 169 -4.32 9.67 -15.00
C THR A 169 -5.41 10.71 -15.24
N ASP A 170 -6.59 10.26 -15.67
CA ASP A 170 -7.74 11.13 -15.86
C ASP A 170 -8.18 11.75 -14.52
N GLN A 171 -8.44 13.06 -14.52
CA GLN A 171 -8.87 13.79 -13.32
C GLN A 171 -10.12 13.15 -12.68
N ARG A 172 -11.03 12.59 -13.49
CA ARG A 172 -12.23 11.91 -13.00
C ARG A 172 -11.93 10.66 -12.16
N VAL A 173 -10.82 9.96 -12.47
CA VAL A 173 -10.35 8.81 -11.67
C VAL A 173 -9.81 9.28 -10.33
N ILE A 174 -9.11 10.39 -10.31
CA ILE A 174 -8.61 11.02 -9.09
C ILE A 174 -9.78 11.46 -8.21
N ASP A 175 -10.71 12.22 -8.77
CA ASP A 175 -11.90 12.72 -8.05
C ASP A 175 -12.74 11.55 -7.52
N PHE A 176 -12.86 10.48 -8.30
CA PHE A 176 -13.53 9.26 -7.87
C PHE A 176 -12.88 8.66 -6.64
N PHE A 177 -11.55 8.39 -6.65
CA PHE A 177 -10.88 7.76 -5.50
C PHE A 177 -10.82 8.67 -4.28
N MET A 178 -10.69 9.99 -4.47
CA MET A 178 -10.80 10.94 -3.37
C MET A 178 -12.17 10.83 -2.67
N GLY A 179 -13.25 10.88 -3.41
CA GLY A 179 -14.61 10.77 -2.85
C GLY A 179 -14.96 9.36 -2.36
N TYR A 180 -14.55 8.31 -3.07
CA TYR A 180 -14.80 6.92 -2.69
C TYR A 180 -14.04 6.54 -1.40
N GLY A 181 -12.80 7.02 -1.27
CA GLY A 181 -12.01 6.84 -0.07
C GLY A 181 -12.73 7.39 1.17
N GLU A 182 -13.29 8.58 1.08
CA GLU A 182 -13.99 9.23 2.19
C GLU A 182 -15.37 8.62 2.46
N SER A 183 -16.19 8.50 1.41
CA SER A 183 -17.60 8.15 1.57
C SER A 183 -17.87 6.67 1.78
N VAL A 184 -17.01 5.78 1.23
CA VAL A 184 -17.21 4.33 1.25
C VAL A 184 -16.15 3.62 2.09
N LEU A 185 -14.87 3.97 1.88
CA LEU A 185 -13.80 3.29 2.60
C LEU A 185 -13.55 3.84 4.01
N GLY A 186 -14.17 4.98 4.38
CA GLY A 186 -13.99 5.62 5.68
C GLY A 186 -12.56 6.11 5.89
N LYS A 187 -11.93 6.59 4.81
CA LYS A 187 -10.57 7.12 4.79
C LYS A 187 -10.57 8.65 4.79
N GLN A 188 -9.42 9.20 5.11
CA GLN A 188 -9.06 10.58 4.79
C GLN A 188 -8.15 10.52 3.56
N SER A 189 -8.72 10.82 2.40
CA SER A 189 -8.00 10.78 1.14
C SER A 189 -7.12 12.01 0.98
N VAL A 190 -5.86 11.83 0.58
CA VAL A 190 -4.90 12.91 0.35
C VAL A 190 -4.31 12.76 -1.04
N LEU A 191 -4.39 13.81 -1.82
CA LEU A 191 -3.77 13.86 -3.14
C LEU A 191 -2.26 14.07 -3.00
N CYS A 192 -1.48 13.15 -3.53
CA CYS A 192 -0.02 13.18 -3.47
C CYS A 192 0.60 13.35 -4.85
N LYS A 193 1.78 13.93 -4.91
CA LYS A 193 2.63 13.91 -6.10
C LYS A 193 3.29 12.53 -6.24
N ASP A 194 3.57 12.12 -7.48
CA ASP A 194 4.37 10.93 -7.80
C ASP A 194 5.86 11.19 -7.50
N THR A 195 6.18 11.25 -6.21
CA THR A 195 7.53 11.48 -5.68
C THR A 195 7.92 10.36 -4.71
N PRO A 196 9.21 10.03 -4.55
CA PRO A 196 9.66 8.92 -3.71
C PRO A 196 9.10 8.98 -2.29
N ALA A 197 8.52 7.86 -1.83
CA ALA A 197 7.88 7.67 -0.53
C ALA A 197 6.65 8.57 -0.27
N PHE A 198 6.12 9.25 -1.28
CA PHE A 198 4.94 10.11 -1.27
C PHE A 198 4.98 11.16 -0.16
N ILE A 199 3.92 11.29 0.67
CA ILE A 199 3.88 12.27 1.77
C ILE A 199 4.19 11.59 3.11
N ALA A 200 3.38 10.58 3.51
CA ALA A 200 3.43 10.09 4.87
C ALA A 200 4.72 9.33 5.19
N ASN A 201 5.17 8.46 4.31
CA ASN A 201 6.43 7.76 4.50
C ASN A 201 7.62 8.73 4.51
N ARG A 202 7.64 9.71 3.59
CA ARG A 202 8.71 10.70 3.54
C ARG A 202 8.78 11.56 4.81
N VAL A 203 7.64 12.10 5.24
CA VAL A 203 7.55 12.90 6.47
C VAL A 203 7.85 12.06 7.71
N GLY A 204 7.31 10.84 7.77
CA GLY A 204 7.53 9.91 8.89
C GLY A 204 8.99 9.49 9.02
N VAL A 205 9.61 9.09 7.92
CA VAL A 205 11.02 8.70 7.90
C VAL A 205 11.91 9.89 8.24
N PHE A 206 11.65 11.08 7.69
CA PHE A 206 12.38 12.29 8.05
C PHE A 206 12.33 12.55 9.55
N ALA A 207 11.14 12.52 10.15
CA ALA A 207 10.98 12.78 11.59
C ALA A 207 11.70 11.74 12.48
N ILE A 208 11.68 10.47 12.07
CA ILE A 208 12.38 9.40 12.79
C ILE A 208 13.90 9.56 12.65
N GLN A 209 14.39 9.83 11.45
CA GLN A 209 15.83 10.02 11.20
C GLN A 209 16.38 11.25 11.92
N ALA A 210 15.66 12.37 11.89
CA ALA A 210 16.05 13.57 12.66
C ALA A 210 16.15 13.27 14.16
N LEU A 211 15.24 12.44 14.69
CA LEU A 211 15.34 12.00 16.07
C LEU A 211 16.54 11.09 16.29
N PHE A 212 16.83 10.14 15.40
CA PHE A 212 17.96 9.24 15.52
C PHE A 212 19.30 9.99 15.53
N HIS A 213 19.47 10.98 14.67
CA HIS A 213 20.67 11.86 14.71
C HIS A 213 20.76 12.62 16.03
N THR A 214 19.63 13.18 16.51
CA THR A 214 19.62 13.87 17.82
C THR A 214 19.98 12.96 18.98
N VAL A 215 19.56 11.70 18.94
CA VAL A 215 19.89 10.67 19.96
C VAL A 215 21.38 10.38 19.96
N GLU A 216 22.01 10.25 18.79
CA GLU A 216 23.46 10.07 18.64
C GLU A 216 24.22 11.27 19.18
N ASP A 217 23.86 12.49 18.76
CA ASP A 217 24.53 13.74 19.16
C ASP A 217 24.45 13.97 20.68
N MET A 218 23.33 13.63 21.30
CA MET A 218 23.10 13.84 22.74
C MET A 218 23.48 12.65 23.63
N GLY A 219 23.87 11.53 23.07
CA GLY A 219 24.21 10.31 23.82
C GLY A 219 23.05 9.77 24.68
N LEU A 220 21.80 9.86 24.16
CA LEU A 220 20.61 9.42 24.91
C LEU A 220 20.40 7.91 24.80
N SER A 221 19.90 7.29 25.88
CA SER A 221 19.49 5.88 25.80
C SER A 221 18.10 5.74 25.13
N ILE A 222 17.88 4.60 24.47
CA ILE A 222 16.63 4.26 23.77
C ILE A 222 15.44 4.37 24.71
N GLU A 223 15.57 3.84 25.96
CA GLU A 223 14.49 3.86 26.96
C GLU A 223 14.12 5.29 27.39
N LYS A 224 15.12 6.18 27.48
CA LYS A 224 14.89 7.58 27.82
C LYS A 224 14.16 8.30 26.70
N VAL A 225 14.54 8.02 25.45
CA VAL A 225 13.89 8.59 24.27
C VAL A 225 12.45 8.12 24.16
N ASP A 226 12.18 6.84 24.34
CA ASP A 226 10.81 6.31 24.29
C ASP A 226 9.92 6.86 25.42
N LYS A 227 10.46 7.12 26.61
CA LYS A 227 9.72 7.85 27.65
C LYS A 227 9.34 9.26 27.24
N LEU A 228 10.24 9.98 26.57
CA LEU A 228 10.02 11.36 26.13
C LEU A 228 9.09 11.45 24.92
N THR A 229 9.24 10.55 23.94
CA THR A 229 8.55 10.61 22.64
C THR A 229 7.26 9.80 22.58
N GLY A 230 6.81 9.25 23.69
CA GLY A 230 5.57 8.50 23.82
C GLY A 230 4.40 9.35 24.32
N PRO A 231 3.65 8.87 25.33
CA PRO A 231 2.45 9.53 25.84
C PRO A 231 2.67 10.97 26.31
N ALA A 232 3.88 11.32 26.77
CA ALA A 232 4.22 12.68 27.17
C ALA A 232 4.08 13.71 26.03
N MET A 233 4.21 13.24 24.75
CA MET A 233 4.01 14.03 23.55
C MET A 233 2.67 13.73 22.85
N GLY A 234 1.74 13.05 23.50
CA GLY A 234 0.47 12.66 22.89
C GLY A 234 0.58 11.50 21.88
N ARG A 235 1.71 10.81 21.84
CA ARG A 235 1.93 9.66 20.95
C ARG A 235 1.53 8.34 21.64
N PRO A 236 1.35 7.24 20.88
CA PRO A 236 1.10 5.91 21.44
C PRO A 236 2.19 5.47 22.42
N LYS A 237 1.86 4.53 23.30
CA LYS A 237 2.81 3.95 24.29
C LYS A 237 4.03 3.28 23.67
N SER A 238 3.95 2.90 22.39
CA SER A 238 5.09 2.38 21.64
C SER A 238 6.17 3.43 21.36
N ALA A 239 5.85 4.72 21.50
CA ALA A 239 6.78 5.82 21.29
C ALA A 239 7.52 5.76 19.93
N THR A 240 8.83 5.99 19.89
CA THR A 240 9.58 6.00 18.61
C THR A 240 10.29 4.68 18.35
N PHE A 241 11.25 4.28 19.20
CA PHE A 241 12.07 3.08 18.94
C PHE A 241 11.25 1.80 18.96
N ARG A 242 10.37 1.63 19.91
CA ARG A 242 9.49 0.47 19.93
C ARG A 242 8.51 0.44 18.77
N THR A 243 8.11 1.60 18.22
CA THR A 243 7.32 1.64 16.99
C THR A 243 8.16 1.17 15.80
N CYS A 244 9.41 1.63 15.69
CA CYS A 244 10.33 1.17 14.65
C CYS A 244 10.59 -0.34 14.73
N ASP A 245 10.72 -0.87 15.94
CA ASP A 245 10.90 -2.31 16.18
C ASP A 245 9.66 -3.12 15.76
N VAL A 246 8.46 -2.64 16.08
CA VAL A 246 7.18 -3.29 15.68
C VAL A 246 6.95 -3.24 14.17
N VAL A 247 7.35 -2.16 13.51
CA VAL A 247 7.26 -2.02 12.03
C VAL A 247 8.31 -2.87 11.33
N GLY A 248 9.44 -3.09 11.97
CA GLY A 248 10.66 -3.68 11.42
C GLY A 248 11.68 -2.58 11.15
N LEU A 249 12.76 -2.59 11.93
CA LEU A 249 13.83 -1.59 11.79
C LEU A 249 14.54 -1.71 10.44
N ASP A 250 14.69 -2.93 9.93
CA ASP A 250 15.16 -3.26 8.58
C ASP A 250 14.29 -2.61 7.49
N THR A 251 12.99 -2.67 7.66
CA THR A 251 12.03 -2.02 6.75
C THR A 251 12.22 -0.49 6.76
N LEU A 252 12.35 0.12 7.94
CA LEU A 252 12.61 1.55 8.07
C LEU A 252 13.92 1.96 7.38
N VAL A 253 15.00 1.20 7.63
CA VAL A 253 16.30 1.43 7.01
C VAL A 253 16.21 1.33 5.49
N HIS A 254 15.51 0.32 4.97
CA HIS A 254 15.28 0.16 3.54
C HIS A 254 14.55 1.37 2.93
N VAL A 255 13.48 1.84 3.56
CA VAL A 255 12.72 3.02 3.09
C VAL A 255 13.57 4.29 3.17
N ALA A 256 14.31 4.51 4.25
CA ALA A 256 15.17 5.67 4.41
C ALA A 256 16.28 5.73 3.35
N ASN A 257 16.94 4.60 3.09
CA ASN A 257 17.93 4.48 2.01
C ASN A 257 17.32 4.72 0.63
N GLY A 258 16.10 4.24 0.40
CA GLY A 258 15.34 4.51 -0.81
C GLY A 258 15.06 6.00 -1.01
N VAL A 259 14.64 6.71 0.04
CA VAL A 259 14.42 8.17 -0.01
C VAL A 259 15.75 8.89 -0.27
N ALA A 260 16.81 8.56 0.48
CA ALA A 260 18.13 9.18 0.31
C ALA A 260 18.65 9.05 -1.13
N SER A 261 18.52 7.85 -1.72
CA SER A 261 19.01 7.56 -3.08
C SER A 261 18.18 8.23 -4.18
N ASN A 262 16.85 8.32 -3.99
CA ASN A 262 15.94 8.82 -5.02
C ASN A 262 15.58 10.31 -4.87
N CYS A 263 16.04 10.98 -3.81
CA CYS A 263 15.82 12.41 -3.57
C CYS A 263 17.15 13.15 -3.35
N PRO A 264 18.12 13.11 -4.29
CA PRO A 264 19.44 13.71 -4.09
C PRO A 264 19.39 15.25 -3.98
N ASN A 265 18.33 15.87 -4.50
CA ASN A 265 18.12 17.32 -4.47
C ASN A 265 17.22 17.79 -3.31
N ASP A 266 16.90 16.91 -2.36
CA ASP A 266 16.19 17.29 -1.15
C ASP A 266 17.08 18.18 -0.28
N GLU A 267 16.56 19.30 0.22
CA GLU A 267 17.33 20.23 1.07
C GLU A 267 17.80 19.61 2.38
N ARG A 268 17.25 18.46 2.74
CA ARG A 268 17.60 17.67 3.93
C ARG A 268 18.02 16.24 3.58
N SER A 269 18.53 16.01 2.38
CA SER A 269 18.97 14.68 1.91
C SER A 269 19.88 13.96 2.91
N GLU A 270 20.80 14.69 3.56
CA GLU A 270 21.70 14.15 4.59
C GLU A 270 20.95 13.57 5.82
N SER A 271 19.78 14.15 6.15
CA SER A 271 18.97 13.69 7.29
C SER A 271 18.37 12.30 7.08
N PHE A 272 18.34 11.78 5.86
CA PHE A 272 17.88 10.40 5.57
C PHE A 272 18.99 9.35 5.70
N LYS A 273 20.23 9.76 5.90
CA LYS A 273 21.33 8.82 6.16
C LYS A 273 21.14 8.13 7.51
N ILE A 274 21.38 6.84 7.54
CA ILE A 274 21.21 6.04 8.74
C ILE A 274 22.39 6.27 9.69
N PRO A 275 22.19 6.66 10.97
CA PRO A 275 23.24 6.73 11.96
C PRO A 275 23.87 5.36 12.22
N GLY A 276 25.18 5.34 12.55
CA GLY A 276 25.94 4.11 12.72
C GLY A 276 25.37 3.17 13.78
N TYR A 277 24.89 3.69 14.89
CA TYR A 277 24.30 2.86 15.96
C TYR A 277 23.00 2.18 15.52
N VAL A 278 22.21 2.83 14.64
CA VAL A 278 20.97 2.22 14.10
C VAL A 278 21.32 1.07 13.15
N GLN A 279 22.37 1.24 12.33
CA GLN A 279 22.83 0.16 11.46
C GLN A 279 23.23 -1.08 12.27
N HIS A 280 23.95 -0.90 13.39
CA HIS A 280 24.31 -2.01 14.29
C HIS A 280 23.14 -2.72 14.98
N LEU A 281 21.96 -2.08 15.03
CA LEU A 281 20.76 -2.74 15.57
C LEU A 281 20.06 -3.62 14.52
N VAL A 282 20.40 -3.47 13.25
CA VAL A 282 19.82 -4.23 12.13
C VAL A 282 20.70 -5.42 11.76
N ASP A 283 22.04 -5.25 11.88
CA ASP A 283 23.05 -6.29 11.61
C ASP A 283 23.06 -7.36 12.71
#